data_3b10bc934292ea3f1a5eaa85c398db8e
#
_entry.id   3b10bc934292ea3f1a5eaa85c398db8e
#
_cell.length_a   1.000
_cell.length_b   1.000
_cell.length_c   1.000
_cell.angle_alpha   90.00
_cell.angle_beta   90.00
_cell.angle_gamma   90.00
#
_symmetry.space_group_name_H-M   'P 1'
#
loop_
_entity.id
_entity.type
_entity.pdbx_description
1 polymer ?
#
loop_
_entity_poly.entity_id
_entity_poly.type
_entity_poly.pdbx_seq_one_letter_code
_entity_poly.pdbx_strand_id
1 'polypeptide(L)'
;MNITLLANHDIASNLALNLLLPKLKDHRITVYLSSRVGKVGAKPQALEALQSFEQALLHSLSEESDSHASTASRLQSFSALGKLIGRPIDTLNQINSPAGQSILAAGRPDLVVTIRYGVILQQPVIALPRHGVINLHSGPLPDYRGVMASFWGMLKGASELGTTLH
;
A
#
# COMPACT_ATOMS: atom_id res chain seq x y z
N MET A 1 4.90 15.98 -11.41
CA MET A 1 4.56 16.08 -9.99
C MET A 1 5.43 15.14 -9.19
N ASN A 2 5.67 15.45 -7.91
CA ASN A 2 6.24 14.51 -6.94
C ASN A 2 5.08 13.78 -6.25
N ILE A 3 4.93 12.50 -6.50
CA ILE A 3 3.87 11.69 -5.89
C ILE A 3 4.49 10.71 -4.91
N THR A 4 4.00 10.70 -3.67
CA THR A 4 4.38 9.70 -2.69
C THR A 4 3.26 8.68 -2.54
N LEU A 5 3.58 7.41 -2.76
CA LEU A 5 2.68 6.29 -2.54
C LEU A 5 3.00 5.65 -1.18
N LEU A 6 2.00 5.54 -0.34
CA LEU A 6 2.08 4.86 0.96
C LEU A 6 1.29 3.56 0.84
N ALA A 7 1.96 2.44 0.93
CA ALA A 7 1.34 1.13 0.76
C ALA A 7 1.66 0.22 1.96
N ASN A 8 1.12 -0.99 1.99
CA ASN A 8 1.49 -1.98 2.97
C ASN A 8 2.42 -3.04 2.36
N HIS A 9 3.22 -3.71 3.19
CA HIS A 9 4.05 -4.82 2.75
C HIS A 9 3.21 -6.10 2.62
N ASP A 10 2.30 -6.12 1.62
CA ASP A 10 1.41 -7.24 1.31
C ASP A 10 1.24 -7.43 -0.20
N ILE A 11 0.70 -8.58 -0.60
CA ILE A 11 0.55 -8.95 -2.01
C ILE A 11 -0.42 -8.02 -2.75
N ALA A 12 -1.49 -7.57 -2.10
CA ALA A 12 -2.47 -6.69 -2.73
C ALA A 12 -1.89 -5.29 -3.01
N SER A 13 -1.07 -4.77 -2.10
CA SER A 13 -0.31 -3.53 -2.32
C SER A 13 0.74 -3.70 -3.43
N ASN A 14 1.41 -4.85 -3.47
CA ASN A 14 2.36 -5.17 -4.53
C ASN A 14 1.66 -5.18 -5.90
N LEU A 15 0.52 -5.86 -6.02
CA LEU A 15 -0.29 -5.87 -7.25
C LEU A 15 -0.71 -4.45 -7.66
N ALA A 16 -1.20 -3.66 -6.71
CA ALA A 16 -1.62 -2.28 -6.98
C ALA A 16 -0.45 -1.43 -7.51
N LEU A 17 0.74 -1.55 -6.93
CA LEU A 17 1.93 -0.84 -7.39
C LEU A 17 2.39 -1.32 -8.77
N ASN A 18 2.34 -2.63 -9.06
CA ASN A 18 2.64 -3.16 -10.39
C ASN A 18 1.73 -2.58 -11.48
N LEU A 19 0.46 -2.37 -11.18
CA LEU A 19 -0.51 -1.79 -12.11
C LEU A 19 -0.40 -0.27 -12.23
N LEU A 20 -0.02 0.42 -11.15
CA LEU A 20 -0.05 1.87 -11.07
C LEU A 20 1.25 2.51 -11.55
N LEU A 21 2.41 1.99 -11.13
CA LEU A 21 3.71 2.62 -11.43
C LEU A 21 3.97 2.82 -12.92
N PRO A 22 3.67 1.88 -13.83
CA PRO A 22 3.83 2.11 -15.26
C PRO A 22 3.00 3.26 -15.82
N LYS A 23 1.86 3.57 -15.18
CA LYS A 23 0.96 4.67 -15.58
C LYS A 23 1.41 6.02 -15.05
N LEU A 24 2.31 6.04 -14.08
CA LEU A 24 2.85 7.25 -13.43
C LEU A 24 4.28 7.59 -13.88
N LYS A 25 4.76 7.00 -14.99
CA LYS A 25 6.14 7.15 -15.50
C LYS A 25 6.58 8.60 -15.70
N ASP A 26 5.63 9.52 -15.98
CA ASP A 26 5.92 10.94 -16.21
C ASP A 26 5.99 11.76 -14.91
N HIS A 27 5.91 11.08 -13.76
CA HIS A 27 5.95 11.69 -12.44
C HIS A 27 7.16 11.18 -11.64
N ARG A 28 7.61 11.98 -10.68
CA ARG A 28 8.64 11.56 -9.74
C ARG A 28 7.96 10.80 -8.60
N ILE A 29 8.17 9.50 -8.55
CA ILE A 29 7.52 8.63 -7.58
C ILE A 29 8.45 8.30 -6.42
N THR A 30 7.91 8.32 -5.21
CA THR A 30 8.51 7.76 -4.01
C THR A 30 7.51 6.81 -3.39
N VAL A 31 7.96 5.64 -2.95
CA VAL A 31 7.09 4.64 -2.32
C VAL A 31 7.62 4.33 -0.92
N TYR A 32 6.72 4.35 0.07
CA TYR A 32 7.00 3.84 1.41
C TYR A 32 6.00 2.76 1.77
N LEU A 33 6.49 1.74 2.49
CA LEU A 33 5.66 0.64 2.96
C LEU A 33 5.46 0.72 4.48
N SER A 34 4.28 0.35 4.95
CA SER A 34 4.09 -0.08 6.32
C SER A 34 4.28 -1.58 6.41
N SER A 35 4.90 -2.07 7.48
CA SER A 35 5.02 -3.51 7.79
C SER A 35 4.08 -3.93 8.91
N ARG A 36 3.28 -3.01 9.43
CA ARG A 36 2.34 -3.23 10.53
C ARG A 36 0.98 -2.66 10.16
N VAL A 37 -0.04 -3.44 10.34
CA VAL A 37 -1.43 -2.98 10.34
C VAL A 37 -1.82 -2.76 11.80
N GLY A 38 -2.52 -1.66 12.10
CA GLY A 38 -2.90 -1.27 13.46
C GLY A 38 -3.46 -2.42 14.31
N LYS A 39 -3.64 -2.21 15.61
CA LYS A 39 -4.11 -3.23 16.56
C LYS A 39 -5.42 -3.85 16.05
N VAL A 40 -5.33 -5.06 15.54
CA VAL A 40 -6.48 -5.89 15.21
C VAL A 40 -6.75 -6.73 16.46
N GLY A 41 -7.98 -6.73 16.96
CA GLY A 41 -8.44 -7.66 18.00
C GLY A 41 -8.30 -9.12 17.58
N ALA A 42 -8.91 -10.05 18.30
CA ALA A 42 -8.92 -11.46 17.93
C ALA A 42 -9.37 -11.62 16.47
N LYS A 43 -8.53 -12.27 15.66
CA LYS A 43 -8.80 -12.46 14.24
C LYS A 43 -9.61 -13.74 14.02
N PRO A 44 -10.62 -13.73 13.13
CA PRO A 44 -11.25 -14.96 12.69
C PRO A 44 -10.22 -15.87 12.00
N GLN A 45 -10.38 -17.18 12.16
CA GLN A 45 -9.50 -18.19 11.54
C GLN A 45 -9.38 -18.00 10.03
N ALA A 46 -10.47 -17.65 9.34
CA ALA A 46 -10.46 -17.38 7.90
C ALA A 46 -9.55 -16.19 7.53
N LEU A 47 -9.46 -15.16 8.39
CA LEU A 47 -8.57 -14.03 8.15
C LEU A 47 -7.10 -14.42 8.38
N GLU A 48 -6.82 -15.27 9.35
CA GLU A 48 -5.46 -15.78 9.59
C GLU A 48 -4.99 -16.65 8.41
N ALA A 49 -5.86 -17.53 7.91
CA ALA A 49 -5.57 -18.35 6.73
C ALA A 49 -5.31 -17.51 5.49
N LEU A 50 -6.13 -16.47 5.24
CA LEU A 50 -5.93 -15.54 4.14
C LEU A 50 -4.58 -14.82 4.25
N GLN A 51 -4.24 -14.30 5.43
CA GLN A 51 -2.97 -13.61 5.64
C GLN A 51 -1.75 -14.52 5.44
N SER A 52 -1.84 -15.77 5.90
CA SER A 52 -0.77 -16.76 5.70
C SER A 52 -0.57 -17.07 4.22
N PHE A 53 -1.66 -17.20 3.47
CA PHE A 53 -1.64 -17.41 2.02
C PHE A 53 -1.04 -16.19 1.28
N GLU A 54 -1.48 -14.98 1.63
CA GLU A 54 -0.95 -13.74 1.04
C GLU A 54 0.55 -13.58 1.31
N GLN A 55 1.04 -13.94 2.50
CA GLN A 55 2.46 -13.91 2.84
C GLN A 55 3.27 -14.93 2.04
N ALA A 56 2.76 -16.14 1.87
CA ALA A 56 3.41 -17.16 1.05
C ALA A 56 3.55 -16.71 -0.40
N LEU A 57 2.51 -16.11 -0.98
CA LEU A 57 2.56 -15.54 -2.33
C LEU A 57 3.58 -14.39 -2.44
N LEU A 58 3.63 -13.50 -1.46
CA LEU A 58 4.58 -12.40 -1.46
C LEU A 58 6.02 -12.91 -1.36
N HIS A 59 6.27 -13.96 -0.57
CA HIS A 59 7.58 -14.57 -0.43
C HIS A 59 8.04 -15.22 -1.74
N SER A 60 7.16 -15.94 -2.43
CA SER A 60 7.49 -16.55 -3.73
C SER A 60 7.90 -15.51 -4.78
N LEU A 61 7.27 -14.32 -4.77
CA LEU A 61 7.68 -13.23 -5.67
C LEU A 61 9.08 -12.70 -5.39
N SER A 62 9.55 -12.74 -4.15
CA SER A 62 10.90 -12.27 -3.79
C SER A 62 11.98 -13.27 -4.17
N GLU A 63 11.72 -14.57 -4.09
CA GLU A 63 12.68 -15.63 -4.42
C GLU A 63 12.86 -15.82 -5.93
N GLU A 64 11.79 -15.65 -6.72
CA GLU A 64 11.84 -15.82 -8.17
C GLU A 64 12.52 -14.67 -8.92
N SER A 65 12.80 -13.56 -8.25
CA SER A 65 13.45 -12.38 -8.87
C SER A 65 14.90 -12.64 -9.31
N ASP A 66 15.53 -13.70 -8.86
CA ASP A 66 16.92 -14.04 -9.19
C ASP A 66 17.07 -15.08 -10.31
N SER A 67 15.98 -15.70 -10.77
CA SER A 67 15.97 -16.66 -11.86
C SER A 67 15.44 -16.06 -13.17
N HIS A 68 16.26 -16.11 -14.21
CA HIS A 68 15.94 -15.68 -15.58
C HIS A 68 14.62 -16.26 -16.09
N ALA A 69 13.54 -15.46 -16.18
CA ALA A 69 12.38 -15.84 -16.95
C ALA A 69 11.52 -14.65 -17.39
N SER A 70 11.24 -14.67 -18.69
CA SER A 70 10.12 -14.04 -19.43
C SER A 70 9.36 -12.88 -18.76
N THR A 71 9.60 -11.69 -19.24
CA THR A 71 9.22 -10.38 -18.68
C THR A 71 7.78 -9.94 -18.90
N ALA A 72 6.91 -10.70 -19.53
CA ALA A 72 5.67 -10.15 -20.08
C ALA A 72 4.39 -10.31 -19.22
N SER A 73 4.39 -11.11 -18.14
CA SER A 73 3.15 -11.34 -17.36
C SER A 73 3.36 -11.65 -15.87
N ARG A 74 4.50 -11.35 -15.28
CA ARG A 74 4.76 -11.61 -13.86
C ARG A 74 4.73 -10.33 -13.03
N LEU A 75 4.14 -10.42 -11.83
CA LEU A 75 4.24 -9.36 -10.83
C LEU A 75 5.70 -9.17 -10.43
N GLN A 76 6.16 -7.94 -10.43
CA GLN A 76 7.49 -7.58 -9.98
C GLN A 76 7.53 -7.47 -8.46
N SER A 77 8.62 -7.91 -7.83
CA SER A 77 8.83 -7.73 -6.39
C SER A 77 8.96 -6.24 -6.03
N PHE A 78 8.82 -5.90 -4.76
CA PHE A 78 9.04 -4.52 -4.30
C PHE A 78 10.45 -4.01 -4.64
N SER A 79 11.46 -4.89 -4.58
CA SER A 79 12.83 -4.55 -4.99
C SER A 79 12.92 -4.20 -6.47
N ALA A 80 12.29 -4.99 -7.33
CA ALA A 80 12.25 -4.72 -8.77
C ALA A 80 11.48 -3.44 -9.10
N LEU A 81 10.36 -3.19 -8.42
CA LEU A 81 9.59 -1.94 -8.54
C LEU A 81 10.42 -0.73 -8.08
N GLY A 82 11.25 -0.89 -7.04
CA GLY A 82 12.19 0.15 -6.62
C GLY A 82 13.21 0.48 -7.71
N LYS A 83 13.74 -0.53 -8.39
CA LYS A 83 14.63 -0.33 -9.56
C LYS A 83 13.90 0.38 -10.70
N LEU A 84 12.65 0.02 -10.97
CA LEU A 84 11.81 0.65 -12.02
C LEU A 84 11.64 2.16 -11.79
N ILE A 85 11.42 2.59 -10.55
CA ILE A 85 11.26 4.02 -10.20
C ILE A 85 12.58 4.72 -9.90
N GLY A 86 13.71 4.01 -9.98
CA GLY A 86 15.06 4.54 -9.71
C GLY A 86 15.31 4.90 -8.25
N ARG A 87 14.58 4.29 -7.30
CA ARG A 87 14.66 4.55 -5.85
C ARG A 87 14.30 3.31 -5.05
N PRO A 88 14.95 3.08 -3.89
CA PRO A 88 14.52 2.02 -2.99
C PRO A 88 13.10 2.27 -2.49
N ILE A 89 12.38 1.19 -2.23
CA ILE A 89 11.10 1.19 -1.53
C ILE A 89 11.39 0.85 -0.07
N ASP A 90 11.29 1.85 0.79
CA ASP A 90 11.66 1.74 2.20
C ASP A 90 10.44 1.57 3.10
N THR A 91 10.66 1.04 4.31
CA THR A 91 9.62 0.93 5.32
C THR A 91 9.53 2.20 6.17
N LEU A 92 8.32 2.75 6.32
CA LEU A 92 8.03 3.94 7.13
C LEU A 92 6.83 3.69 8.04
N ASN A 93 7.05 3.06 9.19
CA ASN A 93 5.99 2.75 10.17
C ASN A 93 5.64 3.91 11.10
N GLN A 94 6.53 4.90 11.23
CA GLN A 94 6.37 6.01 12.19
C GLN A 94 6.17 7.34 11.47
N ILE A 95 5.35 7.34 10.42
CA ILE A 95 5.13 8.53 9.57
C ILE A 95 4.61 9.74 10.37
N ASN A 96 3.87 9.53 11.46
CA ASN A 96 3.33 10.60 12.28
C ASN A 96 4.36 11.17 13.29
N SER A 97 5.51 10.52 13.47
CA SER A 97 6.58 11.07 14.32
C SER A 97 7.27 12.26 13.64
N PRO A 98 7.95 13.15 14.39
CA PRO A 98 8.71 14.25 13.79
C PRO A 98 9.71 13.77 12.73
N ALA A 99 10.40 12.64 12.98
CA ALA A 99 11.33 12.03 12.02
C ALA A 99 10.60 11.54 10.76
N GLY A 100 9.46 10.86 10.92
CA GLY A 100 8.67 10.38 9.79
C GLY A 100 8.10 11.52 8.93
N GLN A 101 7.63 12.58 9.57
CA GLN A 101 7.21 13.81 8.89
C GLN A 101 8.36 14.45 8.10
N SER A 102 9.56 14.51 8.70
CA SER A 102 10.75 15.04 8.03
C SER A 102 11.14 14.21 6.80
N ILE A 103 11.06 12.87 6.89
CA ILE A 103 11.31 11.97 5.76
C ILE A 103 10.32 12.26 4.62
N LEU A 104 9.02 12.35 4.93
CA LEU A 104 8.00 12.65 3.94
C LEU A 104 8.20 14.04 3.33
N ALA A 105 8.45 15.06 4.15
CA ALA A 105 8.66 16.44 3.73
C ALA A 105 9.90 16.61 2.85
N ALA A 106 10.97 15.84 3.09
CA ALA A 106 12.17 15.86 2.26
C ALA A 106 11.90 15.45 0.79
N GLY A 107 10.90 14.61 0.57
CA GLY A 107 10.41 14.24 -0.77
C GLY A 107 9.67 15.37 -1.50
N ARG A 108 9.27 16.43 -0.80
CA ARG A 108 8.44 17.53 -1.31
C ARG A 108 7.24 17.01 -2.10
N PRO A 109 6.37 16.18 -1.51
CA PRO A 109 5.26 15.60 -2.25
C PRO A 109 4.26 16.65 -2.68
N ASP A 110 3.88 16.63 -3.95
CA ASP A 110 2.72 17.39 -4.44
C ASP A 110 1.42 16.68 -4.03
N LEU A 111 1.43 15.34 -4.08
CA LEU A 111 0.31 14.48 -3.74
C LEU A 111 0.80 13.26 -2.97
N VAL A 112 0.04 12.84 -1.97
CA VAL A 112 0.22 11.55 -1.30
C VAL A 112 -0.97 10.65 -1.63
N VAL A 113 -0.72 9.41 -2.01
CA VAL A 113 -1.76 8.39 -2.21
C VAL A 113 -1.51 7.24 -1.26
N THR A 114 -2.51 6.87 -0.49
CA THR A 114 -2.45 5.73 0.42
C THR A 114 -3.22 4.54 -0.16
N ILE A 115 -2.59 3.37 -0.17
CA ILE A 115 -3.17 2.11 -0.65
C ILE A 115 -2.91 1.06 0.42
N ARG A 116 -3.90 0.71 1.23
CA ARG A 116 -3.77 -0.27 2.31
C ARG A 116 -2.68 0.07 3.35
N TYR A 117 -2.22 1.31 3.42
CA TYR A 117 -1.20 1.72 4.38
C TYR A 117 -1.67 1.49 5.82
N GLY A 118 -0.88 0.75 6.61
CA GLY A 118 -1.29 0.24 7.92
C GLY A 118 -1.26 1.28 9.06
N VAL A 119 -0.97 2.55 8.75
CA VAL A 119 -0.89 3.64 9.73
C VAL A 119 -1.90 4.73 9.36
N ILE A 120 -2.75 5.10 10.32
CA ILE A 120 -3.67 6.24 10.16
C ILE A 120 -2.84 7.53 10.16
N LEU A 121 -2.96 8.32 9.09
CA LEU A 121 -2.26 9.60 8.98
C LEU A 121 -2.91 10.64 9.90
N GLN A 122 -2.07 11.39 10.61
CA GLN A 122 -2.51 12.52 11.44
C GLN A 122 -2.42 13.83 10.66
N GLN A 123 -3.15 14.84 11.13
CA GLN A 123 -3.26 16.15 10.49
C GLN A 123 -1.93 16.76 10.04
N PRO A 124 -0.85 16.74 10.82
CA PRO A 124 0.44 17.30 10.38
C PRO A 124 0.99 16.61 9.11
N VAL A 125 0.77 15.29 8.96
CA VAL A 125 1.19 14.54 7.76
C VAL A 125 0.28 14.84 6.57
N ILE A 126 -1.04 14.93 6.80
CA ILE A 126 -2.05 15.21 5.76
C ILE A 126 -1.83 16.61 5.15
N ALA A 127 -1.36 17.55 5.94
CA ALA A 127 -1.11 18.92 5.51
C ALA A 127 0.21 19.12 4.73
N LEU A 128 1.12 18.14 4.70
CA LEU A 128 2.42 18.28 4.03
C LEU A 128 2.33 18.36 2.49
N PRO A 129 1.57 17.49 1.81
CA PRO A 129 1.51 17.53 0.36
C PRO A 129 0.64 18.70 -0.14
N ARG A 130 1.11 19.35 -1.23
CA ARG A 130 0.44 20.52 -1.82
C ARG A 130 -1.00 20.26 -2.21
N HIS A 131 -1.31 19.07 -2.72
CA HIS A 131 -2.63 18.67 -3.18
C HIS A 131 -3.32 17.69 -2.22
N GLY A 132 -2.82 17.58 -0.99
CA GLY A 132 -3.41 16.73 0.04
C GLY A 132 -3.12 15.24 -0.15
N VAL A 133 -3.96 14.45 0.49
CA VAL A 133 -3.84 12.99 0.53
C VAL A 133 -5.10 12.37 -0.08
N ILE A 134 -4.92 11.38 -0.94
CA ILE A 134 -5.99 10.51 -1.45
C ILE A 134 -5.82 9.13 -0.85
N ASN A 135 -6.88 8.54 -0.34
CA ASN A 135 -6.89 7.17 0.19
C ASN A 135 -7.74 6.25 -0.68
N LEU A 136 -7.11 5.18 -1.19
CA LEU A 136 -7.84 4.07 -1.81
C LEU A 136 -8.23 3.07 -0.72
N HIS A 137 -9.50 3.11 -0.33
CA HIS A 137 -10.08 2.25 0.69
C HIS A 137 -10.83 1.08 0.08
N SER A 138 -10.61 -0.14 0.59
CA SER A 138 -11.15 -1.40 0.03
C SER A 138 -12.58 -1.70 0.48
N GLY A 139 -13.40 -0.71 0.76
CA GLY A 139 -14.79 -0.87 1.14
C GLY A 139 -15.63 0.34 0.82
N PRO A 140 -16.95 0.18 0.63
CA PRO A 140 -17.86 1.31 0.54
C PRO A 140 -17.94 2.03 1.88
N LEU A 141 -17.60 3.33 1.89
CA LEU A 141 -17.80 4.19 3.05
C LEU A 141 -19.21 4.82 3.01
N PRO A 142 -19.82 5.06 4.16
CA PRO A 142 -19.28 4.93 5.53
C PRO A 142 -19.43 3.55 6.18
N ASP A 143 -20.00 2.55 5.51
CA ASP A 143 -20.44 1.29 6.12
C ASP A 143 -19.28 0.39 6.55
N TYR A 144 -18.27 0.26 5.71
CA TYR A 144 -17.12 -0.60 5.94
C TYR A 144 -15.86 0.22 6.20
N ARG A 145 -15.72 0.75 7.43
CA ARG A 145 -14.53 1.47 7.88
C ARG A 145 -13.45 0.51 8.39
N GLY A 146 -12.20 0.96 8.38
CA GLY A 146 -11.06 0.23 8.95
C GLY A 146 -10.39 -0.73 7.96
N VAL A 147 -9.59 -1.63 8.50
CA VAL A 147 -8.77 -2.54 7.69
C VAL A 147 -9.57 -3.75 7.22
N MET A 148 -9.18 -4.31 6.05
CA MET A 148 -9.80 -5.52 5.48
C MET A 148 -11.31 -5.38 5.22
N ALA A 149 -11.76 -4.21 4.80
CA ALA A 149 -13.17 -3.91 4.60
C ALA A 149 -13.87 -4.90 3.66
N SER A 150 -13.25 -5.28 2.54
CA SER A 150 -13.78 -6.30 1.63
C SER A 150 -13.95 -7.67 2.31
N PHE A 151 -12.97 -8.09 3.13
CA PHE A 151 -13.08 -9.33 3.89
C PHE A 151 -14.29 -9.32 4.84
N TRP A 152 -14.46 -8.24 5.59
CA TRP A 152 -15.59 -8.11 6.51
C TRP A 152 -16.93 -8.02 5.79
N GLY A 153 -16.97 -7.37 4.61
CA GLY A 153 -18.15 -7.36 3.75
C GLY A 153 -18.54 -8.77 3.33
N MET A 154 -17.59 -9.55 2.79
CA MET A 154 -17.84 -10.95 2.41
C MET A 154 -18.27 -11.82 3.59
N LEU A 155 -17.60 -11.70 4.73
CA LEU A 155 -17.92 -12.48 5.93
C LEU A 155 -19.33 -12.17 6.46
N LYS A 156 -19.81 -10.95 6.28
CA LYS A 156 -21.18 -10.53 6.64
C LYS A 156 -22.23 -10.82 5.59
N GLY A 157 -21.84 -11.43 4.47
CA GLY A 157 -22.75 -11.77 3.37
C GLY A 157 -23.20 -10.56 2.55
N ALA A 158 -22.36 -9.51 2.44
CA ALA A 158 -22.67 -8.38 1.56
C ALA A 158 -22.86 -8.85 0.12
N SER A 159 -23.94 -8.41 -0.51
CA SER A 159 -24.28 -8.73 -1.91
C SER A 159 -23.36 -8.01 -2.90
N GLU A 160 -22.76 -6.90 -2.47
CA GLU A 160 -21.87 -6.06 -3.28
C GLU A 160 -20.62 -5.70 -2.50
N LEU A 161 -19.50 -5.64 -3.21
CA LEU A 161 -18.23 -5.13 -2.69
C LEU A 161 -17.84 -3.90 -3.51
N GLY A 162 -17.20 -2.96 -2.87
CA GLY A 162 -16.78 -1.73 -3.53
C GLY A 162 -15.48 -1.18 -2.96
N THR A 163 -14.99 -0.12 -3.58
CA THR A 163 -13.86 0.67 -3.10
C THR A 163 -14.26 2.14 -3.03
N THR A 164 -13.69 2.86 -2.11
CA THR A 164 -13.89 4.31 -1.98
C THR A 164 -12.55 5.02 -2.16
N LEU A 165 -12.55 6.01 -3.04
CA LEU A 165 -11.43 6.96 -3.17
C LEU A 165 -11.83 8.26 -2.48
N HIS A 166 -11.11 8.67 -1.44
CA HIS A 166 -11.48 9.84 -0.63
C HIS A 166 -10.26 10.58 -0.11
#